data_84cf8c02ef5a8ffdba3d0d9e4f3fc4f6
#
_entry.id   84cf8c02ef5a8ffdba3d0d9e4f3fc4f6
#
_cell.length_a   1.000
_cell.length_b   1.000
_cell.length_c   1.000
_cell.angle_alpha   90.00
_cell.angle_beta   90.00
_cell.angle_gamma   90.00
#
_symmetry.space_group_name_H-M   'P 1'
#
loop_
_entity.id
_entity.type
_entity.pdbx_description
1 polymer ?
#
loop_
_entity_poly.entity_id
_entity_poly.type
_entity_poly.pdbx_seq_one_letter_code
_entity_poly.pdbx_strand_id
1 'polypeptide(L)'
;MRSVARLLCSLALVTAFAMLAPLCGHAQTANGNGKAARMRFQEQVVMLPKAAIPSRIDLEATVFKPAGDGPFPLVVINHGKAPGRPAMQGRARFPAQSVEFLRRGYAVVLPMRQGFARSGGAYVGGSCDIEANGMMQADDVVATLDFMATQPYVDMERIVVIGQSHGGLTTMAFSTIGYPGVLGVINFAGGLRNLNCPDWEERLVDAFASYGGLARYPSLWVYGDNDSYWPVPLPGRMFNAFKARATGPAAQSRLLDVGEFGNDSHRVFSAREGIPVWLPEVGNFFRSLGLPFDAGT
;
A
#
# COMPACT_ATOMS: atom_id res chain seq x y z
N MET A 1 -30.21 80.29 0.06
CA MET A 1 -31.29 80.56 1.05
C MET A 1 -30.99 79.67 2.24
N ARG A 2 -30.43 80.26 3.31
CA ARG A 2 -31.00 80.41 4.67
C ARG A 2 -31.28 79.08 5.35
N SER A 3 -30.81 78.71 6.56
CA SER A 3 -30.50 79.43 7.81
C SER A 3 -29.87 78.39 8.76
N VAL A 4 -28.75 78.48 9.38
CA VAL A 4 -28.38 79.09 10.68
C VAL A 4 -29.28 78.70 11.88
N ALA A 5 -28.75 78.02 12.86
CA ALA A 5 -28.74 78.30 14.31
C ALA A 5 -28.17 77.09 15.08
N ARG A 6 -27.04 77.20 15.73
CA ARG A 6 -26.71 77.66 17.11
C ARG A 6 -27.46 76.84 18.17
N LEU A 7 -26.83 76.26 19.09
CA LEU A 7 -25.95 76.44 20.25
C LEU A 7 -26.63 75.81 21.48
N LEU A 8 -25.96 75.03 22.26
CA LEU A 8 -25.57 75.37 23.63
C LEU A 8 -24.93 74.19 24.37
N CYS A 9 -23.85 74.47 25.04
CA CYS A 9 -23.12 73.73 26.04
C CYS A 9 -23.98 73.36 27.26
N SER A 10 -23.69 72.17 27.84
CA SER A 10 -23.83 72.00 29.29
C SER A 10 -22.84 70.99 29.76
N LEU A 11 -21.85 71.45 30.54
CA LEU A 11 -20.99 70.67 31.39
C LEU A 11 -21.85 70.03 32.53
N ALA A 12 -21.64 68.72 32.76
CA ALA A 12 -22.02 68.13 34.02
C ALA A 12 -20.88 67.23 34.47
N LEU A 13 -20.18 67.67 35.49
CA LEU A 13 -19.30 66.90 36.32
C LEU A 13 -20.12 65.79 37.02
N VAL A 14 -19.67 64.48 36.89
CA VAL A 14 -20.10 63.45 37.80
C VAL A 14 -18.88 62.61 38.20
N THR A 15 -18.69 62.62 39.46
CA THR A 15 -17.72 62.01 40.36
C THR A 15 -17.44 60.54 40.07
N ALA A 16 -16.16 60.23 40.13
CA ALA A 16 -15.64 58.85 40.15
C ALA A 16 -16.05 58.12 41.44
N PHE A 17 -16.73 57.00 41.29
CA PHE A 17 -16.89 56.01 42.34
C PHE A 17 -16.09 54.78 41.93
N ALA A 18 -14.94 54.60 42.57
CA ALA A 18 -14.15 53.40 42.45
C ALA A 18 -14.82 52.25 43.22
N MET A 19 -15.43 51.32 42.48
CA MET A 19 -15.80 50.03 43.07
C MET A 19 -14.67 49.02 42.79
N LEU A 20 -13.99 48.63 43.88
CA LEU A 20 -13.16 47.43 43.90
C LEU A 20 -14.07 46.20 43.72
N ALA A 21 -14.01 45.52 42.57
CA ALA A 21 -14.55 44.19 42.42
C ALA A 21 -13.47 43.14 42.79
N PRO A 22 -13.82 42.09 43.54
CA PRO A 22 -12.84 41.03 43.87
C PRO A 22 -12.44 40.24 42.65
N LEU A 23 -11.14 40.09 42.45
CA LEU A 23 -10.54 39.16 41.48
C LEU A 23 -10.90 37.72 41.87
N CYS A 24 -12.03 37.23 41.37
CA CYS A 24 -12.29 35.80 41.33
C CYS A 24 -11.40 35.15 40.25
N GLY A 25 -10.26 34.63 40.65
CA GLY A 25 -9.40 33.85 39.78
C GLY A 25 -10.15 32.62 39.26
N HIS A 26 -10.64 32.69 38.02
CA HIS A 26 -11.03 31.51 37.31
C HIS A 26 -9.74 30.79 36.89
N ALA A 27 -9.43 29.73 37.65
CA ALA A 27 -8.48 28.73 37.19
C ALA A 27 -9.05 28.17 35.87
N GLN A 28 -8.54 28.64 34.74
CA GLN A 28 -8.72 27.97 33.45
C GLN A 28 -8.02 26.63 33.59
N THR A 29 -8.81 25.58 33.84
CA THR A 29 -8.36 24.21 33.55
C THR A 29 -7.94 24.19 32.11
N ALA A 30 -6.64 24.07 31.88
CA ALA A 30 -6.08 23.79 30.58
C ALA A 30 -6.68 22.44 30.11
N ASN A 31 -7.76 22.53 29.35
CA ASN A 31 -8.20 21.42 28.54
C ASN A 31 -7.06 21.09 27.58
N GLY A 32 -6.25 20.11 27.99
CA GLY A 32 -5.26 19.46 27.15
C GLY A 32 -5.96 18.70 26.02
N ASN A 33 -6.57 19.42 25.08
CA ASN A 33 -6.79 18.90 23.75
C ASN A 33 -5.40 18.78 23.12
N GLY A 34 -4.72 17.68 23.42
CA GLY A 34 -3.61 17.22 22.64
C GLY A 34 -4.09 17.16 21.19
N LYS A 35 -3.72 18.16 20.39
CA LYS A 35 -3.77 18.08 18.95
C LYS A 35 -2.95 16.83 18.62
N ALA A 36 -3.62 15.69 18.40
CA ALA A 36 -3.00 14.54 17.76
C ALA A 36 -2.25 15.13 16.57
N ALA A 37 -0.93 15.07 16.61
CA ALA A 37 -0.09 15.60 15.56
C ALA A 37 -0.59 14.93 14.28
N ARG A 38 -1.22 15.69 13.40
CA ARG A 38 -1.63 15.18 12.09
C ARG A 38 -0.35 14.74 11.41
N MET A 39 -0.09 13.43 11.38
CA MET A 39 1.07 12.89 10.69
C MET A 39 0.96 13.35 9.24
N ARG A 40 1.77 14.33 8.87
CA ARG A 40 1.87 14.82 7.48
C ARG A 40 2.73 13.81 6.74
N PHE A 41 2.09 12.85 6.11
CA PHE A 41 2.77 11.96 5.19
C PHE A 41 3.16 12.75 3.94
N GLN A 42 4.43 12.67 3.59
CA GLN A 42 4.91 13.29 2.36
C GLN A 42 4.57 12.34 1.20
N GLU A 43 3.54 12.67 0.43
CA GLU A 43 3.24 11.98 -0.82
C GLU A 43 4.02 12.62 -1.96
N GLN A 44 4.71 11.79 -2.71
CA GLN A 44 5.42 12.18 -3.93
C GLN A 44 4.96 11.31 -5.11
N VAL A 45 4.96 11.89 -6.29
CA VAL A 45 4.78 11.17 -7.55
C VAL A 45 6.12 11.23 -8.28
N VAL A 46 6.67 10.07 -8.57
CA VAL A 46 7.96 9.95 -9.23
C VAL A 46 7.83 9.15 -10.52
N MET A 47 8.73 9.42 -11.46
CA MET A 47 8.90 8.59 -12.65
C MET A 47 10.22 7.84 -12.49
N LEU A 48 10.14 6.52 -12.31
CA LEU A 48 11.32 5.70 -12.11
C LEU A 48 11.74 5.02 -13.42
N PRO A 49 13.04 5.01 -13.73
CA PRO A 49 13.52 4.46 -14.99
C PRO A 49 13.49 2.94 -14.99
N LYS A 50 13.07 2.35 -16.07
CA LYS A 50 13.17 0.91 -16.35
C LYS A 50 13.87 0.68 -17.69
N ALA A 51 14.86 -0.19 -17.69
CA ALA A 51 15.44 -0.68 -18.93
C ALA A 51 14.37 -1.45 -19.72
N ALA A 52 14.24 -1.16 -21.00
CA ALA A 52 13.31 -1.82 -21.92
C ALA A 52 13.88 -1.82 -23.33
N ILE A 53 13.36 -2.67 -24.20
CA ILE A 53 13.76 -2.74 -25.62
C ILE A 53 12.57 -2.23 -26.45
N PRO A 54 12.79 -1.32 -27.41
CA PRO A 54 14.07 -0.84 -27.91
C PRO A 54 14.70 0.31 -27.13
N SER A 55 13.99 0.90 -26.16
CA SER A 55 14.48 2.02 -25.35
C SER A 55 13.90 2.00 -23.94
N ARG A 56 14.63 2.61 -23.03
CA ARG A 56 14.18 2.85 -21.64
C ARG A 56 12.75 3.41 -21.60
N ILE A 57 11.97 2.96 -20.62
CA ILE A 57 10.68 3.52 -20.27
C ILE A 57 10.73 4.08 -18.84
N ASP A 58 9.77 4.93 -18.50
CA ASP A 58 9.60 5.40 -17.13
C ASP A 58 8.30 4.83 -16.54
N LEU A 59 8.35 4.35 -15.30
CA LEU A 59 7.18 3.90 -14.56
C LEU A 59 6.73 4.98 -13.58
N GLU A 60 5.46 5.34 -13.60
CA GLU A 60 4.88 6.24 -12.60
C GLU A 60 4.78 5.52 -11.27
N ALA A 61 5.18 6.16 -10.17
CA ALA A 61 5.00 5.59 -8.84
C ALA A 61 4.52 6.64 -7.84
N THR A 62 3.75 6.18 -6.85
CA THR A 62 3.46 6.94 -5.64
C THR A 62 4.45 6.52 -4.57
N VAL A 63 5.08 7.50 -3.93
CA VAL A 63 5.96 7.27 -2.78
C VAL A 63 5.37 8.02 -1.58
N PHE A 64 5.25 7.32 -0.46
CA PHE A 64 4.95 7.91 0.82
C PHE A 64 6.14 7.72 1.75
N LYS A 65 6.55 8.78 2.42
CA LYS A 65 7.66 8.79 3.35
C LYS A 65 7.16 9.19 4.75
N PRO A 66 7.58 8.49 5.82
CA PRO A 66 7.39 8.98 7.19
C PRO A 66 8.09 10.32 7.41
N ALA A 67 7.75 11.03 8.47
CA ALA A 67 8.49 12.20 8.90
C ALA A 67 9.91 11.80 9.37
N GLY A 68 10.90 12.67 9.14
CA GLY A 68 12.31 12.43 9.49
C GLY A 68 13.17 12.06 8.28
N ASP A 69 14.43 11.77 8.55
CA ASP A 69 15.46 11.56 7.52
C ASP A 69 15.63 10.08 7.13
N GLY A 70 15.22 9.14 7.98
CA GLY A 70 15.40 7.72 7.76
C GLY A 70 16.77 7.22 8.25
N PRO A 71 17.30 6.09 7.71
CA PRO A 71 16.67 5.27 6.68
C PRO A 71 15.48 4.47 7.23
N PHE A 72 14.42 4.39 6.42
CA PHE A 72 13.18 3.68 6.74
C PHE A 72 13.12 2.33 6.03
N PRO A 73 12.69 1.25 6.68
CA PRO A 73 12.35 0.02 6.00
C PRO A 73 11.28 0.27 4.94
N LEU A 74 11.27 -0.55 3.88
CA LEU A 74 10.46 -0.32 2.69
C LEU A 74 9.33 -1.34 2.55
N VAL A 75 8.15 -0.85 2.22
CA VAL A 75 7.04 -1.66 1.71
C VAL A 75 6.77 -1.28 0.26
N VAL A 76 6.81 -2.26 -0.63
CA VAL A 76 6.35 -2.12 -2.03
C VAL A 76 4.93 -2.67 -2.12
N ILE A 77 4.00 -1.92 -2.73
CA ILE A 77 2.62 -2.40 -2.92
C ILE A 77 2.28 -2.46 -4.41
N ASN A 78 2.17 -3.66 -4.95
CA ASN A 78 1.77 -3.92 -6.33
C ASN A 78 0.24 -3.90 -6.46
N HIS A 79 -0.28 -3.00 -7.29
CA HIS A 79 -1.72 -2.83 -7.51
C HIS A 79 -2.34 -3.95 -8.36
N GLY A 80 -3.65 -4.18 -8.21
CA GLY A 80 -4.45 -5.02 -9.08
C GLY A 80 -4.74 -4.37 -10.44
N LYS A 81 -5.42 -5.11 -11.32
CA LYS A 81 -5.93 -4.57 -12.58
C LYS A 81 -7.44 -4.34 -12.46
N ALA A 82 -7.86 -3.09 -12.57
CA ALA A 82 -9.28 -2.75 -12.67
C ALA A 82 -9.84 -3.18 -14.06
N PRO A 83 -11.16 -3.39 -14.18
CA PRO A 83 -11.80 -3.58 -15.47
C PRO A 83 -11.49 -2.43 -16.43
N GLY A 84 -11.43 -2.72 -17.73
CA GLY A 84 -11.15 -1.73 -18.76
C GLY A 84 -9.67 -1.64 -19.17
N ARG A 85 -9.32 -0.51 -19.80
CA ARG A 85 -7.97 -0.29 -20.37
C ARG A 85 -6.96 0.07 -19.28
N PRO A 86 -5.84 -0.63 -19.15
CA PRO A 86 -4.83 -0.37 -18.11
C PRO A 86 -4.33 1.07 -18.09
N ALA A 87 -4.07 1.68 -19.22
CA ALA A 87 -3.63 3.07 -19.32
C ALA A 87 -4.65 4.09 -18.78
N MET A 88 -5.92 3.70 -18.63
CA MET A 88 -6.97 4.55 -18.05
C MET A 88 -7.17 4.29 -16.56
N GLN A 89 -6.48 3.32 -15.99
CA GLN A 89 -6.53 3.07 -14.54
C GLN A 89 -5.83 4.21 -13.79
N GLY A 90 -6.53 4.75 -12.79
CA GLY A 90 -5.94 5.79 -11.95
C GLY A 90 -4.72 5.28 -11.18
N ARG A 91 -3.80 6.19 -10.87
CA ARG A 91 -2.60 5.91 -10.09
C ARG A 91 -2.95 5.27 -8.73
N ALA A 92 -2.33 4.15 -8.42
CA ALA A 92 -2.52 3.46 -7.16
C ALA A 92 -1.96 4.28 -5.98
N ARG A 93 -2.71 4.32 -4.90
CA ARG A 93 -2.32 5.02 -3.67
C ARG A 93 -2.58 4.19 -2.42
N PHE A 94 -3.62 3.38 -2.39
CA PHE A 94 -4.06 2.62 -1.22
C PHE A 94 -3.91 3.42 0.09
N PRO A 95 -4.56 4.60 0.20
CA PRO A 95 -4.22 5.59 1.24
C PRO A 95 -4.43 5.07 2.66
N ALA A 96 -5.48 4.27 2.90
CA ALA A 96 -5.74 3.71 4.21
C ALA A 96 -4.68 2.66 4.60
N GLN A 97 -4.31 1.79 3.66
CA GLN A 97 -3.30 0.75 3.82
C GLN A 97 -1.91 1.35 3.98
N SER A 98 -1.56 2.32 3.12
CA SER A 98 -0.27 3.03 3.21
C SER A 98 -0.07 3.72 4.55
N VAL A 99 -1.12 4.32 5.11
CA VAL A 99 -1.09 4.94 6.45
C VAL A 99 -0.74 3.93 7.54
N GLU A 100 -1.19 2.67 7.44
CA GLU A 100 -0.87 1.66 8.44
C GLU A 100 0.63 1.32 8.47
N PHE A 101 1.28 1.26 7.32
CA PHE A 101 2.73 1.05 7.24
C PHE A 101 3.51 2.31 7.65
N LEU A 102 3.08 3.49 7.22
CA LEU A 102 3.72 4.76 7.59
C LEU A 102 3.72 5.01 9.11
N ARG A 103 2.62 4.69 9.80
CA ARG A 103 2.53 4.77 11.27
C ARG A 103 3.50 3.84 11.99
N ARG A 104 3.97 2.82 11.31
CA ARG A 104 4.94 1.83 11.80
C ARG A 104 6.36 2.12 11.31
N GLY A 105 6.58 3.30 10.74
CA GLY A 105 7.89 3.78 10.32
C GLY A 105 8.38 3.24 8.98
N TYR A 106 7.52 2.67 8.15
CA TYR A 106 7.88 2.18 6.83
C TYR A 106 7.69 3.26 5.76
N ALA A 107 8.65 3.42 4.87
CA ALA A 107 8.41 4.06 3.58
C ALA A 107 7.57 3.12 2.69
N VAL A 108 6.68 3.70 1.87
CA VAL A 108 5.80 2.92 0.99
C VAL A 108 5.95 3.39 -0.44
N VAL A 109 6.19 2.48 -1.37
CA VAL A 109 6.20 2.76 -2.80
C VAL A 109 5.16 1.91 -3.53
N LEU A 110 4.42 2.55 -4.43
CA LEU A 110 3.37 1.93 -5.23
C LEU A 110 3.66 2.19 -6.70
N PRO A 111 4.41 1.30 -7.37
CA PRO A 111 4.64 1.45 -8.80
C PRO A 111 3.36 1.18 -9.58
N MET A 112 3.09 2.01 -10.60
CA MET A 112 2.21 1.65 -11.69
C MET A 112 3.02 0.83 -12.67
N ARG A 113 2.65 -0.44 -12.84
CA ARG A 113 3.40 -1.31 -13.74
C ARG A 113 3.31 -0.85 -15.19
N GLN A 114 4.19 -1.36 -16.04
CA GLN A 114 4.27 -1.04 -17.47
C GLN A 114 2.89 -1.05 -18.15
N GLY A 115 2.56 0.01 -18.89
CA GLY A 115 1.29 0.16 -19.59
C GLY A 115 0.10 0.58 -18.76
N PHE A 116 0.29 0.83 -17.42
CA PHE A 116 -0.75 1.37 -16.56
C PHE A 116 -0.57 2.87 -16.33
N ALA A 117 -1.66 3.60 -16.20
CA ALA A 117 -1.71 5.04 -15.92
C ALA A 117 -0.75 5.82 -16.84
N ARG A 118 0.27 6.48 -16.29
CA ARG A 118 1.28 7.24 -17.05
C ARG A 118 2.58 6.48 -17.25
N SER A 119 2.66 5.22 -16.82
CA SER A 119 3.82 4.38 -17.06
C SER A 119 3.96 4.09 -18.56
N GLY A 120 5.20 4.16 -19.04
CA GLY A 120 5.55 3.83 -20.42
C GLY A 120 5.37 2.35 -20.74
N GLY A 121 5.65 2.00 -21.98
CA GLY A 121 5.55 0.65 -22.50
C GLY A 121 4.12 0.19 -22.75
N ALA A 122 3.97 -1.06 -23.16
CA ALA A 122 2.67 -1.68 -23.38
C ALA A 122 2.26 -2.56 -22.18
N TYR A 123 0.96 -2.60 -21.91
CA TYR A 123 0.44 -3.54 -20.92
C TYR A 123 0.71 -4.98 -21.37
N VAL A 124 1.28 -5.76 -20.45
CA VAL A 124 1.51 -7.19 -20.65
C VAL A 124 0.25 -7.96 -20.27
N GLY A 125 -0.49 -8.39 -21.27
CA GLY A 125 -1.75 -9.11 -21.07
C GLY A 125 -2.16 -9.90 -22.30
N GLY A 126 -3.25 -10.66 -22.19
CA GLY A 126 -3.86 -11.37 -23.33
C GLY A 126 -3.28 -12.74 -23.66
N SER A 127 -2.12 -13.13 -23.13
CA SER A 127 -1.58 -14.47 -23.26
C SER A 127 -2.26 -15.45 -22.28
N CYS A 128 -2.31 -16.73 -22.67
CA CYS A 128 -2.66 -17.83 -21.77
C CYS A 128 -1.47 -18.30 -20.91
N ASP A 129 -0.29 -17.72 -21.13
CA ASP A 129 0.90 -17.97 -20.30
C ASP A 129 0.86 -17.04 -19.07
N ILE A 130 0.22 -17.53 -18.03
CA ILE A 130 0.06 -16.78 -16.77
C ILE A 130 1.39 -16.65 -16.02
N GLU A 131 2.23 -17.67 -16.09
CA GLU A 131 3.57 -17.66 -15.48
C GLU A 131 4.43 -16.55 -16.11
N ALA A 132 4.57 -16.55 -17.42
CA ALA A 132 5.32 -15.52 -18.10
C ALA A 132 4.75 -14.11 -17.88
N ASN A 133 3.41 -13.97 -17.79
CA ASN A 133 2.78 -12.70 -17.48
C ASN A 133 3.24 -12.15 -16.12
N GLY A 134 3.25 -12.98 -15.08
CA GLY A 134 3.73 -12.60 -13.75
C GLY A 134 5.20 -12.20 -13.78
N MET A 135 6.05 -13.00 -14.44
CA MET A 135 7.50 -12.74 -14.54
C MET A 135 7.81 -11.43 -15.25
N MET A 136 7.17 -11.14 -16.38
CA MET A 136 7.37 -9.86 -17.08
C MET A 136 6.98 -8.64 -16.23
N GLN A 137 6.00 -8.77 -15.33
CA GLN A 137 5.62 -7.70 -14.43
C GLN A 137 6.49 -7.64 -13.16
N ALA A 138 7.13 -8.76 -12.80
CA ALA A 138 8.10 -8.78 -11.71
C ALA A 138 9.32 -7.89 -12.02
N ASP A 139 9.70 -7.72 -13.30
CA ASP A 139 10.75 -6.81 -13.71
C ASP A 139 10.44 -5.34 -13.35
N ASP A 140 9.17 -4.94 -13.30
CA ASP A 140 8.77 -3.60 -12.86
C ASP A 140 9.02 -3.41 -11.35
N VAL A 141 8.91 -4.49 -10.58
CA VAL A 141 9.25 -4.47 -9.14
C VAL A 141 10.76 -4.33 -8.95
N VAL A 142 11.56 -5.05 -9.74
CA VAL A 142 13.03 -4.90 -9.74
C VAL A 142 13.42 -3.46 -10.04
N ALA A 143 12.92 -2.89 -11.14
CA ALA A 143 13.21 -1.49 -11.51
C ALA A 143 12.77 -0.50 -10.40
N THR A 144 11.66 -0.80 -9.72
CA THR A 144 11.21 0.00 -8.57
C THR A 144 12.21 -0.05 -7.42
N LEU A 145 12.70 -1.24 -7.07
CA LEU A 145 13.67 -1.42 -6.01
C LEU A 145 15.03 -0.79 -6.36
N ASP A 146 15.48 -0.93 -7.61
CA ASP A 146 16.71 -0.28 -8.10
C ASP A 146 16.64 1.25 -7.96
N PHE A 147 15.49 1.84 -8.27
CA PHE A 147 15.26 3.26 -8.05
C PHE A 147 15.22 3.61 -6.55
N MET A 148 14.52 2.81 -5.73
CA MET A 148 14.45 3.06 -4.28
C MET A 148 15.82 2.93 -3.60
N ALA A 149 16.73 2.11 -4.13
CA ALA A 149 18.10 2.00 -3.66
C ALA A 149 18.93 3.30 -3.83
N THR A 150 18.52 4.19 -4.74
CA THR A 150 19.13 5.50 -4.89
C THR A 150 18.62 6.55 -3.90
N GLN A 151 17.61 6.20 -3.10
CA GLN A 151 16.98 7.14 -2.16
C GLN A 151 17.65 7.05 -0.79
N PRO A 152 18.29 8.11 -0.28
CA PRO A 152 19.07 8.05 0.95
C PRO A 152 18.25 7.76 2.21
N TYR A 153 16.94 7.93 2.13
CA TYR A 153 16.02 7.68 3.24
C TYR A 153 15.46 6.25 3.30
N VAL A 154 15.89 5.34 2.40
CA VAL A 154 15.39 3.96 2.34
C VAL A 154 16.45 2.99 2.89
N ASP A 155 16.00 2.12 3.78
CA ASP A 155 16.77 0.97 4.23
C ASP A 155 16.52 -0.22 3.31
N MET A 156 17.48 -0.48 2.45
CA MET A 156 17.39 -1.56 1.46
C MET A 156 17.66 -2.95 2.03
N GLU A 157 18.00 -3.09 3.31
CA GLU A 157 18.15 -4.38 3.99
C GLU A 157 16.84 -4.89 4.60
N ARG A 158 15.79 -4.05 4.61
CA ARG A 158 14.51 -4.33 5.27
C ARG A 158 13.33 -4.05 4.37
N ILE A 159 13.06 -4.96 3.42
CA ILE A 159 12.04 -4.80 2.38
C ILE A 159 10.98 -5.88 2.49
N VAL A 160 9.70 -5.50 2.39
CA VAL A 160 8.57 -6.41 2.19
C VAL A 160 7.82 -6.02 0.93
N VAL A 161 7.51 -7.00 0.08
CA VAL A 161 6.76 -6.76 -1.17
C VAL A 161 5.34 -7.34 -1.02
N ILE A 162 4.35 -6.51 -1.24
CA ILE A 162 2.91 -6.82 -1.11
C ILE A 162 2.25 -6.68 -2.48
N GLY A 163 1.30 -7.54 -2.79
CA GLY A 163 0.50 -7.38 -4.00
C GLY A 163 -0.94 -7.78 -3.82
N GLN A 164 -1.84 -7.11 -4.55
CA GLN A 164 -3.27 -7.41 -4.55
C GLN A 164 -3.72 -7.79 -5.95
N SER A 165 -4.51 -8.89 -6.08
CA SER A 165 -5.07 -9.34 -7.35
C SER A 165 -3.95 -9.61 -8.37
N HIS A 166 -3.98 -9.01 -9.56
CA HIS A 166 -2.90 -9.11 -10.54
C HIS A 166 -1.52 -8.69 -9.96
N GLY A 167 -1.50 -7.73 -9.00
CA GLY A 167 -0.28 -7.40 -8.25
C GLY A 167 0.17 -8.51 -7.31
N GLY A 168 -0.74 -9.35 -6.81
CA GLY A 168 -0.41 -10.54 -6.04
C GLY A 168 0.31 -11.59 -6.89
N LEU A 169 -0.17 -11.86 -8.12
CA LEU A 169 0.56 -12.69 -9.09
C LEU A 169 1.97 -12.14 -9.35
N THR A 170 2.07 -10.84 -9.64
CA THR A 170 3.35 -10.13 -9.83
C THR A 170 4.29 -10.33 -8.64
N THR A 171 3.77 -10.18 -7.43
CA THR A 171 4.54 -10.33 -6.19
C THR A 171 5.05 -11.77 -5.99
N MET A 172 4.23 -12.76 -6.32
CA MET A 172 4.66 -14.16 -6.23
C MET A 172 5.66 -14.52 -7.32
N ALA A 173 5.52 -14.01 -8.54
CA ALA A 173 6.54 -14.13 -9.58
C ALA A 173 7.85 -13.46 -9.16
N PHE A 174 7.79 -12.23 -8.60
CA PHE A 174 8.95 -11.53 -8.06
C PHE A 174 9.67 -12.33 -6.96
N SER A 175 8.95 -13.12 -6.16
CA SER A 175 9.56 -13.92 -5.10
C SER A 175 10.62 -14.92 -5.59
N THR A 176 10.64 -15.22 -6.89
CA THR A 176 11.60 -16.12 -7.53
C THR A 176 12.95 -15.46 -7.85
N ILE A 177 13.00 -14.12 -7.88
CA ILE A 177 14.17 -13.37 -8.38
C ILE A 177 15.31 -13.32 -7.36
N GLY A 178 15.04 -13.29 -6.07
CA GLY A 178 16.09 -13.27 -5.05
C GLY A 178 16.74 -11.88 -4.89
N TYR A 179 15.96 -10.80 -4.91
CA TYR A 179 16.48 -9.44 -4.74
C TYR A 179 17.03 -9.21 -3.31
N PRO A 180 18.25 -8.65 -3.15
CA PRO A 180 18.85 -8.45 -1.83
C PRO A 180 17.98 -7.56 -0.91
N GLY A 181 18.00 -7.88 0.40
CA GLY A 181 17.28 -7.12 1.43
C GLY A 181 15.76 -7.35 1.47
N VAL A 182 15.19 -8.12 0.53
CA VAL A 182 13.80 -8.56 0.63
C VAL A 182 13.70 -9.70 1.64
N LEU A 183 12.86 -9.52 2.65
CA LEU A 183 12.71 -10.46 3.76
C LEU A 183 11.48 -11.36 3.61
N GLY A 184 10.45 -10.89 2.93
CA GLY A 184 9.22 -11.65 2.72
C GLY A 184 8.26 -10.98 1.73
N VAL A 185 7.26 -11.75 1.29
CA VAL A 185 6.26 -11.25 0.35
C VAL A 185 4.84 -11.56 0.83
N ILE A 186 3.86 -10.72 0.45
CA ILE A 186 2.46 -10.93 0.82
C ILE A 186 1.57 -10.90 -0.43
N ASN A 187 0.75 -11.92 -0.57
CA ASN A 187 -0.16 -12.12 -1.67
C ASN A 187 -1.61 -11.99 -1.21
N PHE A 188 -2.25 -10.85 -1.51
CA PHE A 188 -3.68 -10.63 -1.25
C PHE A 188 -4.51 -10.96 -2.49
N ALA A 189 -5.31 -12.00 -2.41
CA ALA A 189 -6.24 -12.42 -3.48
C ALA A 189 -5.57 -12.41 -4.87
N GLY A 190 -4.32 -12.91 -4.94
CA GLY A 190 -3.48 -12.77 -6.13
C GLY A 190 -3.83 -13.76 -7.23
N GLY A 191 -3.75 -13.29 -8.47
CA GLY A 191 -3.99 -14.12 -9.63
C GLY A 191 -4.25 -13.30 -10.90
N LEU A 192 -4.43 -14.00 -12.00
CA LEU A 192 -4.83 -13.45 -13.29
C LEU A 192 -5.90 -14.37 -13.89
N ARG A 193 -7.09 -13.83 -14.13
CA ARG A 193 -8.15 -14.54 -14.85
C ARG A 193 -8.21 -14.07 -16.30
N ASN A 194 -7.99 -14.98 -17.22
CA ASN A 194 -8.15 -14.72 -18.66
C ASN A 194 -9.23 -15.64 -19.22
N LEU A 195 -10.43 -15.12 -19.38
CA LEU A 195 -11.60 -15.88 -19.87
C LEU A 195 -11.46 -16.35 -21.33
N ASN A 196 -10.49 -15.86 -22.07
CA ASN A 196 -10.15 -16.37 -23.41
C ASN A 196 -9.35 -17.68 -23.36
N CYS A 197 -8.91 -18.12 -22.18
CA CYS A 197 -8.20 -19.37 -21.95
C CYS A 197 -9.14 -20.33 -21.22
N PRO A 198 -9.65 -21.36 -21.85
CA PRO A 198 -10.63 -22.28 -21.24
C PRO A 198 -10.13 -22.96 -19.95
N ASP A 199 -8.83 -23.17 -19.86
CA ASP A 199 -8.10 -23.82 -18.78
C ASP A 199 -7.36 -22.83 -17.85
N TRP A 200 -7.83 -21.59 -17.75
CA TRP A 200 -7.12 -20.53 -17.02
C TRP A 200 -6.89 -20.87 -15.52
N GLU A 201 -7.78 -21.63 -14.88
CA GLU A 201 -7.61 -22.02 -13.48
C GLU A 201 -6.40 -22.96 -13.31
N GLU A 202 -6.28 -23.98 -14.18
CA GLU A 202 -5.17 -24.91 -14.15
C GLU A 202 -3.85 -24.18 -14.44
N ARG A 203 -3.84 -23.32 -15.45
CA ARG A 203 -2.67 -22.48 -15.76
C ARG A 203 -2.27 -21.56 -14.61
N LEU A 204 -3.23 -21.07 -13.86
CA LEU A 204 -2.95 -20.25 -12.68
C LEU A 204 -2.35 -21.10 -11.55
N VAL A 205 -2.87 -22.29 -11.31
CA VAL A 205 -2.31 -23.26 -10.35
C VAL A 205 -0.89 -23.66 -10.75
N ASP A 206 -0.65 -23.97 -12.04
CA ASP A 206 0.66 -24.34 -12.56
C ASP A 206 1.67 -23.17 -12.43
N ALA A 207 1.27 -21.94 -12.72
CA ALA A 207 2.12 -20.77 -12.55
C ALA A 207 2.57 -20.62 -11.08
N PHE A 208 1.65 -20.76 -10.12
CA PHE A 208 2.03 -20.73 -8.71
C PHE A 208 2.89 -21.93 -8.29
N ALA A 209 2.65 -23.11 -8.85
CA ALA A 209 3.53 -24.26 -8.62
C ALA A 209 4.96 -23.99 -9.11
N SER A 210 5.10 -23.39 -10.31
CA SER A 210 6.40 -22.99 -10.87
C SER A 210 7.10 -21.98 -9.97
N TYR A 211 6.39 -20.94 -9.55
CA TYR A 211 6.93 -19.94 -8.62
C TYR A 211 7.36 -20.58 -7.30
N GLY A 212 6.59 -21.55 -6.76
CA GLY A 212 6.93 -22.26 -5.54
C GLY A 212 8.29 -22.92 -5.59
N GLY A 213 8.62 -23.56 -6.71
CA GLY A 213 9.92 -24.23 -6.91
C GLY A 213 11.13 -23.29 -6.98
N LEU A 214 10.89 -22.00 -7.24
CA LEU A 214 11.93 -20.97 -7.41
C LEU A 214 11.92 -19.90 -6.32
N ALA A 215 10.87 -19.85 -5.49
CA ALA A 215 10.68 -18.82 -4.49
C ALA A 215 11.81 -18.77 -3.46
N ARG A 216 12.24 -17.55 -3.13
CA ARG A 216 13.38 -17.28 -2.23
C ARG A 216 12.97 -16.82 -0.84
N TYR A 217 11.70 -16.39 -0.66
CA TYR A 217 11.23 -15.77 0.55
C TYR A 217 10.01 -16.47 1.14
N PRO A 218 9.81 -16.41 2.47
CA PRO A 218 8.54 -16.80 3.05
C PRO A 218 7.43 -15.87 2.51
N SER A 219 6.22 -16.42 2.38
CA SER A 219 5.08 -15.65 1.91
C SER A 219 3.84 -15.84 2.79
N LEU A 220 3.07 -14.75 2.96
CA LEU A 220 1.73 -14.78 3.53
C LEU A 220 0.71 -14.63 2.39
N TRP A 221 -0.20 -15.59 2.28
CA TRP A 221 -1.30 -15.56 1.32
C TRP A 221 -2.58 -15.25 2.06
N VAL A 222 -3.38 -14.32 1.55
CA VAL A 222 -4.63 -13.88 2.17
C VAL A 222 -5.75 -13.94 1.14
N TYR A 223 -6.71 -14.82 1.38
CA TYR A 223 -7.89 -15.01 0.53
C TYR A 223 -9.13 -15.16 1.42
N GLY A 224 -10.31 -15.08 0.83
CA GLY A 224 -11.55 -15.35 1.52
C GLY A 224 -12.55 -16.09 0.64
N ASP A 225 -13.60 -16.61 1.27
CA ASP A 225 -14.51 -17.58 0.68
C ASP A 225 -15.43 -17.00 -0.42
N ASN A 226 -15.83 -15.74 -0.30
CA ASN A 226 -16.72 -15.07 -1.25
C ASN A 226 -15.99 -14.18 -2.25
N ASP A 227 -14.74 -14.54 -2.63
CA ASP A 227 -13.97 -13.83 -3.65
C ASP A 227 -14.63 -14.01 -5.04
N SER A 228 -15.00 -12.90 -5.67
CA SER A 228 -15.67 -12.88 -6.97
C SER A 228 -14.80 -13.31 -8.15
N TYR A 229 -13.49 -13.39 -7.96
CA TYR A 229 -12.51 -13.82 -8.97
C TYR A 229 -11.99 -15.24 -8.71
N TRP A 230 -11.80 -15.61 -7.45
CA TRP A 230 -11.15 -16.85 -7.03
C TRP A 230 -12.07 -17.71 -6.18
N PRO A 231 -13.04 -18.41 -6.80
CA PRO A 231 -14.00 -19.23 -6.05
C PRO A 231 -13.28 -20.37 -5.33
N VAL A 232 -13.77 -20.72 -4.14
CA VAL A 232 -13.32 -21.93 -3.42
C VAL A 232 -13.62 -23.16 -4.29
N PRO A 233 -12.66 -24.12 -4.44
CA PRO A 233 -11.43 -24.29 -3.66
C PRO A 233 -10.16 -23.74 -4.33
N LEU A 234 -10.25 -22.88 -5.33
CA LEU A 234 -9.11 -22.46 -6.15
C LEU A 234 -7.95 -21.83 -5.34
N PRO A 235 -8.19 -20.91 -4.36
CA PRO A 235 -7.10 -20.38 -3.54
C PRO A 235 -6.28 -21.46 -2.83
N GLY A 236 -6.96 -22.45 -2.26
CA GLY A 236 -6.31 -23.59 -1.62
C GLY A 236 -5.49 -24.44 -2.60
N ARG A 237 -6.01 -24.66 -3.83
CA ARG A 237 -5.28 -25.39 -4.89
C ARG A 237 -4.01 -24.64 -5.29
N MET A 238 -4.07 -23.34 -5.52
CA MET A 238 -2.94 -22.48 -5.86
C MET A 238 -1.87 -22.51 -4.75
N PHE A 239 -2.28 -22.32 -3.51
CA PHE A 239 -1.36 -22.34 -2.37
C PHE A 239 -0.72 -23.71 -2.17
N ASN A 240 -1.48 -24.78 -2.24
CA ASN A 240 -0.96 -26.15 -2.09
C ASN A 240 0.02 -26.51 -3.21
N ALA A 241 -0.24 -26.11 -4.44
CA ALA A 241 0.65 -26.33 -5.57
C ALA A 241 1.97 -25.56 -5.40
N PHE A 242 1.93 -24.30 -4.96
CA PHE A 242 3.10 -23.51 -4.58
C PHE A 242 3.88 -24.20 -3.44
N LYS A 243 3.18 -24.54 -2.36
CA LYS A 243 3.77 -25.09 -1.12
C LYS A 243 4.46 -26.44 -1.35
N ALA A 244 3.89 -27.27 -2.20
CA ALA A 244 4.43 -28.59 -2.53
C ALA A 244 5.83 -28.53 -3.18
N ARG A 245 6.16 -27.40 -3.82
CA ARG A 245 7.46 -27.18 -4.48
C ARG A 245 8.39 -26.24 -3.72
N ALA A 246 7.87 -25.51 -2.73
CA ALA A 246 8.62 -24.50 -1.98
C ALA A 246 9.67 -25.16 -1.07
N THR A 247 10.90 -24.64 -1.11
CA THR A 247 12.03 -25.10 -0.29
C THR A 247 12.63 -23.92 0.49
N GLY A 248 13.53 -24.20 1.43
CA GLY A 248 14.21 -23.16 2.20
C GLY A 248 13.24 -22.21 2.90
N PRO A 249 13.48 -20.89 2.86
CA PRO A 249 12.59 -19.90 3.49
C PRO A 249 11.15 -19.92 2.93
N ALA A 250 10.98 -20.20 1.64
CA ALA A 250 9.66 -20.29 1.01
C ALA A 250 8.79 -21.42 1.58
N ALA A 251 9.41 -22.47 2.11
CA ALA A 251 8.70 -23.55 2.81
C ALA A 251 7.98 -23.08 4.09
N GLN A 252 8.26 -21.87 4.61
CA GLN A 252 7.56 -21.27 5.75
C GLN A 252 6.32 -20.47 5.34
N SER A 253 5.98 -20.46 4.05
CA SER A 253 4.78 -19.77 3.53
C SER A 253 3.50 -20.33 4.14
N ARG A 254 2.52 -19.46 4.37
CA ARG A 254 1.23 -19.80 4.98
C ARG A 254 0.06 -19.13 4.27
N LEU A 255 -1.08 -19.80 4.29
CA LEU A 255 -2.36 -19.30 3.81
C LEU A 255 -3.20 -18.83 5.01
N LEU A 256 -3.73 -17.63 4.93
CA LEU A 256 -4.77 -17.10 5.77
C LEU A 256 -6.06 -17.06 4.98
N ASP A 257 -7.04 -17.82 5.42
CA ASP A 257 -8.42 -17.70 4.99
C ASP A 257 -9.12 -16.71 5.93
N VAL A 258 -9.67 -15.65 5.36
CA VAL A 258 -10.40 -14.62 6.14
C VAL A 258 -11.90 -14.87 6.16
N GLY A 259 -12.37 -15.99 5.58
CA GLY A 259 -13.79 -16.30 5.44
C GLY A 259 -14.48 -15.33 4.49
N GLU A 260 -15.78 -15.08 4.73
CA GLU A 260 -16.51 -14.08 3.97
C GLU A 260 -16.16 -12.66 4.42
N PHE A 261 -15.91 -11.77 3.47
CA PHE A 261 -15.69 -10.34 3.74
C PHE A 261 -16.64 -9.47 2.93
N GLY A 262 -17.59 -8.85 3.59
CA GLY A 262 -18.59 -8.01 2.94
C GLY A 262 -19.29 -8.75 1.79
N ASN A 263 -19.44 -8.09 0.66
CA ASN A 263 -20.02 -8.69 -0.54
C ASN A 263 -18.98 -9.35 -1.46
N ASP A 264 -17.69 -9.16 -1.20
CA ASP A 264 -16.60 -9.65 -2.05
C ASP A 264 -15.25 -9.57 -1.31
N SER A 265 -14.75 -10.71 -0.89
CA SER A 265 -13.46 -10.81 -0.18
C SER A 265 -12.26 -10.48 -1.07
N HIS A 266 -12.43 -10.39 -2.39
CA HIS A 266 -11.38 -9.86 -3.29
C HIS A 266 -10.90 -8.46 -2.89
N ARG A 267 -11.75 -7.72 -2.19
CA ARG A 267 -11.50 -6.34 -1.76
C ARG A 267 -10.92 -6.23 -0.35
N VAL A 268 -10.65 -7.34 0.34
CA VAL A 268 -10.22 -7.32 1.74
C VAL A 268 -8.99 -6.43 1.97
N PHE A 269 -8.03 -6.43 1.06
CA PHE A 269 -6.87 -5.52 1.15
C PHE A 269 -7.24 -4.07 0.84
N SER A 270 -7.96 -3.83 -0.26
CA SER A 270 -8.21 -2.48 -0.76
C SER A 270 -9.29 -1.71 0.00
N ALA A 271 -10.21 -2.41 0.67
CA ALA A 271 -11.23 -1.80 1.50
C ALA A 271 -10.65 -1.36 2.87
N ARG A 272 -11.09 -0.20 3.37
CA ARG A 272 -10.68 0.28 4.70
C ARG A 272 -11.13 -0.68 5.81
N GLU A 273 -12.32 -1.24 5.65
CA GLU A 273 -12.96 -2.18 6.56
C GLU A 273 -12.20 -3.51 6.65
N GLY A 274 -11.38 -3.83 5.65
CA GLY A 274 -10.53 -5.02 5.65
C GLY A 274 -9.28 -4.87 6.52
N ILE A 275 -8.85 -3.65 6.85
CA ILE A 275 -7.65 -3.42 7.66
C ILE A 275 -7.67 -4.20 8.98
N PRO A 276 -8.72 -4.11 9.83
CA PRO A 276 -8.77 -4.89 11.07
C PRO A 276 -8.78 -6.41 10.86
N VAL A 277 -9.15 -6.88 9.67
CA VAL A 277 -9.19 -8.32 9.34
C VAL A 277 -7.78 -8.85 9.08
N TRP A 278 -7.01 -8.18 8.21
CA TRP A 278 -5.70 -8.68 7.80
C TRP A 278 -4.52 -8.13 8.60
N LEU A 279 -4.65 -6.94 9.21
CA LEU A 279 -3.53 -6.24 9.84
C LEU A 279 -2.86 -7.02 10.99
N PRO A 280 -3.60 -7.74 11.87
CA PRO A 280 -2.99 -8.55 12.92
C PRO A 280 -2.05 -9.63 12.35
N GLU A 281 -2.49 -10.36 11.31
CA GLU A 281 -1.71 -11.44 10.71
C GLU A 281 -0.54 -10.92 9.86
N VAL A 282 -0.72 -9.78 9.19
CA VAL A 282 0.40 -9.07 8.56
C VAL A 282 1.42 -8.66 9.62
N GLY A 283 0.98 -8.15 10.78
CA GLY A 283 1.87 -7.83 11.89
C GLY A 283 2.63 -9.04 12.42
N ASN A 284 1.96 -10.18 12.58
CA ASN A 284 2.60 -11.45 12.95
C ASN A 284 3.64 -11.88 11.90
N PHE A 285 3.32 -11.71 10.62
CA PHE A 285 4.25 -12.01 9.54
C PHE A 285 5.48 -11.11 9.57
N PHE A 286 5.31 -9.80 9.71
CA PHE A 286 6.44 -8.86 9.82
C PHE A 286 7.34 -9.20 11.01
N ARG A 287 6.76 -9.47 12.19
CA ARG A 287 7.53 -9.89 13.37
C ARG A 287 8.28 -11.20 13.15
N SER A 288 7.71 -12.16 12.42
CA SER A 288 8.41 -13.41 12.06
C SER A 288 9.60 -13.19 11.13
N LEU A 289 9.64 -12.06 10.40
CA LEU A 289 10.77 -11.62 9.58
C LEU A 289 11.80 -10.78 10.36
N GLY A 290 11.63 -10.62 11.67
CA GLY A 290 12.47 -9.74 12.50
C GLY A 290 12.19 -8.25 12.31
N LEU A 291 11.05 -7.89 11.71
CA LEU A 291 10.68 -6.50 11.46
C LEU A 291 9.72 -5.97 12.54
N PRO A 292 9.93 -4.74 13.05
CA PRO A 292 8.99 -4.11 13.97
C PRO A 292 7.65 -3.83 13.28
N PHE A 293 6.54 -4.02 14.01
CA PHE A 293 5.21 -3.75 13.46
C PHE A 293 4.27 -3.05 14.45
N ASP A 294 4.80 -2.46 15.48
CA ASP A 294 4.01 -1.67 16.41
C ASP A 294 3.85 -0.25 15.88
N ALA A 295 2.65 0.32 16.03
CA ALA A 295 2.44 1.71 15.66
C ALA A 295 3.24 2.60 16.61
N GLY A 296 4.03 3.51 16.05
CA GLY A 296 4.70 4.54 16.84
C GLY A 296 3.66 5.39 17.59
N THR A 297 3.96 5.70 18.84
CA THR A 297 3.13 6.56 19.71
C THR A 297 3.16 8.01 19.24
#